data_5c800d7d9151bf2daa04106d177ea959
#
_entry.id   5c800d7d9151bf2daa04106d177ea959
#
_cell.length_a   1.000
_cell.length_b   1.000
_cell.length_c   1.000
_cell.angle_alpha   90.00
_cell.angle_beta   90.00
_cell.angle_gamma   90.00
#
_symmetry.space_group_name_H-M   'P 1'
#
loop_
_entity.id
_entity.type
_entity.pdbx_description
1 polymer ?
#
loop_
_entity_poly.entity_id
_entity_poly.type
_entity_poly.pdbx_seq_one_letter_code
_entity_poly.pdbx_strand_id
1 'polypeptide(L)'
;RSVDPAIAILVDTKGAEVRTNAFAPADLEMKLTPGSVIDIREGSEASSPDTLYISVPAIGQSLSHAQRILIDDGAIELEATAPLTGGVRARVIHGGTLGSRKTVALPGVELPPLPAVTAADREAIALAVEMKIDIVAHSFVRTAADVEAVRVLLGDTDIQLYAKIETRMALDNLESIIAVADGLLVARGDLGTNISLAAIPEAQYRVARLAWNARKPVMVSTQILNSMETALTPTRAEMSDVALAVMERAEWILLCGETARGEWPRECVAVACEAIENAKDSMPYVVG
;
A
#
# COMPACT_ATOMS: atom_id res chain seq x y z
N ARG A 1 -13.76 -0.51 -22.04
CA ARG A 1 -15.17 -0.08 -22.34
C ARG A 1 -15.73 -0.65 -23.65
N SER A 2 -14.89 -1.10 -24.56
CA SER A 2 -15.37 -1.81 -25.75
C SER A 2 -15.91 -3.22 -25.46
N VAL A 3 -15.57 -3.80 -24.29
CA VAL A 3 -16.01 -5.13 -23.87
C VAL A 3 -17.31 -5.04 -23.07
N ASP A 4 -17.32 -4.18 -22.04
CA ASP A 4 -18.51 -3.91 -21.22
C ASP A 4 -18.45 -2.44 -20.72
N PRO A 5 -19.42 -1.61 -21.09
CA PRO A 5 -19.44 -0.21 -20.64
C PRO A 5 -19.74 -0.04 -19.14
N ALA A 6 -20.26 -1.06 -18.48
CA ALA A 6 -20.55 -1.04 -17.04
C ALA A 6 -19.31 -1.27 -16.18
N ILE A 7 -18.19 -1.72 -16.74
CA ILE A 7 -16.94 -1.92 -16.01
C ILE A 7 -16.32 -0.54 -15.72
N ALA A 8 -16.21 -0.23 -14.42
CA ALA A 8 -15.47 0.93 -13.96
C ALA A 8 -13.95 0.69 -14.09
N ILE A 9 -13.21 1.74 -14.46
CA ILE A 9 -11.76 1.72 -14.58
C ILE A 9 -11.17 2.56 -13.46
N LEU A 10 -10.27 1.95 -12.66
CA LEU A 10 -9.56 2.62 -11.60
C LEU A 10 -8.09 2.79 -12.00
N VAL A 11 -7.55 3.99 -11.76
CA VAL A 11 -6.12 4.28 -11.79
C VAL A 11 -5.60 4.39 -10.38
N ASP A 12 -4.61 3.57 -10.05
CA ASP A 12 -3.88 3.62 -8.79
C ASP A 12 -2.62 4.47 -8.98
N THR A 13 -2.46 5.56 -8.22
CA THR A 13 -1.26 6.40 -8.29
C THR A 13 -0.11 5.74 -7.52
N LYS A 14 1.11 6.11 -7.87
CA LYS A 14 2.28 5.57 -7.20
C LYS A 14 2.47 6.14 -5.79
N GLY A 15 2.17 7.42 -5.60
CA GLY A 15 2.40 8.15 -4.36
C GLY A 15 3.86 8.41 -4.04
N ALA A 16 4.09 9.10 -2.93
CA ALA A 16 5.42 9.42 -2.43
C ALA A 16 6.00 8.24 -1.62
N GLU A 17 6.29 7.18 -2.32
CA GLU A 17 6.78 5.92 -1.77
C GLU A 17 8.30 5.95 -1.56
N VAL A 18 8.74 5.37 -0.45
CA VAL A 18 10.17 5.15 -0.21
C VAL A 18 10.57 3.80 -0.77
N ARG A 19 11.57 3.80 -1.64
CA ARG A 19 12.10 2.57 -2.24
C ARG A 19 13.62 2.53 -2.22
N THR A 20 14.17 1.32 -2.26
CA THR A 20 15.57 1.11 -2.65
C THR A 20 15.74 1.48 -4.11
N ASN A 21 16.91 2.01 -4.47
CA ASN A 21 17.24 2.23 -5.88
C ASN A 21 17.47 0.88 -6.60
N ALA A 22 17.44 0.93 -7.93
CA ALA A 22 17.80 -0.25 -8.72
C ALA A 22 19.25 -0.65 -8.47
N PHE A 23 19.54 -1.93 -8.56
CA PHE A 23 20.91 -2.43 -8.70
C PHE A 23 21.45 -2.13 -10.11
N ALA A 24 22.77 -2.20 -10.26
CA ALA A 24 23.45 -2.14 -11.54
C ALA A 24 24.29 -3.43 -11.73
N PRO A 25 23.90 -4.37 -12.61
CA PRO A 25 22.69 -4.34 -13.46
C PRO A 25 21.37 -4.48 -12.68
N ALA A 26 20.25 -4.07 -13.29
CA ALA A 26 18.94 -3.93 -12.62
C ALA A 26 18.31 -5.28 -12.21
N ASP A 27 18.74 -6.38 -12.79
CA ASP A 27 18.33 -7.76 -12.50
C ASP A 27 19.20 -8.42 -11.41
N LEU A 28 20.22 -7.70 -10.90
CA LEU A 28 21.03 -8.17 -9.78
C LEU A 28 20.15 -8.34 -8.53
N GLU A 29 20.30 -9.47 -7.89
CA GLU A 29 19.76 -9.75 -6.57
C GLU A 29 20.87 -9.82 -5.54
N MET A 30 20.63 -9.28 -4.36
CA MET A 30 21.56 -9.34 -3.25
C MET A 30 21.02 -10.23 -2.14
N LYS A 31 21.83 -11.19 -1.70
CA LYS A 31 21.51 -12.01 -0.54
C LYS A 31 21.96 -11.32 0.75
N LEU A 32 21.00 -10.87 1.54
CA LEU A 32 21.22 -10.33 2.88
C LEU A 32 21.21 -11.45 3.90
N THR A 33 22.31 -11.60 4.62
CA THR A 33 22.46 -12.67 5.63
C THR A 33 22.26 -12.08 7.03
N PRO A 34 21.45 -12.70 7.92
CA PRO A 34 21.30 -12.25 9.29
C PRO A 34 22.65 -12.05 9.99
N GLY A 35 22.80 -10.92 10.69
CA GLY A 35 24.02 -10.51 11.37
C GLY A 35 25.02 -9.75 10.50
N SER A 36 24.90 -9.76 9.17
CA SER A 36 25.74 -8.92 8.29
C SER A 36 25.41 -7.44 8.44
N VAL A 37 26.31 -6.60 7.98
CA VAL A 37 26.19 -5.14 8.06
C VAL A 37 26.18 -4.56 6.65
N ILE A 38 25.33 -3.56 6.43
CA ILE A 38 25.20 -2.85 5.17
C ILE A 38 25.05 -1.35 5.42
N ASP A 39 25.60 -0.54 4.54
CA ASP A 39 25.37 0.90 4.56
C ASP A 39 24.11 1.26 3.77
N ILE A 40 23.25 2.09 4.35
CA ILE A 40 22.07 2.67 3.70
C ILE A 40 22.33 4.16 3.51
N ARG A 41 22.21 4.66 2.30
CA ARG A 41 22.49 6.05 1.93
C ARG A 41 21.36 6.68 1.16
N GLU A 42 21.21 7.97 1.33
CA GLU A 42 20.38 8.78 0.44
C GLU A 42 21.10 9.02 -0.88
N GLY A 43 20.39 9.05 -1.98
CA GLY A 43 20.96 9.34 -3.29
C GLY A 43 20.16 8.77 -4.44
N SER A 44 20.61 9.12 -5.65
CA SER A 44 20.07 8.61 -6.92
C SER A 44 20.92 7.49 -7.53
N GLU A 45 22.02 7.14 -6.88
CA GLU A 45 22.98 6.15 -7.34
C GLU A 45 22.34 4.75 -7.37
N ALA A 46 22.88 3.88 -8.20
CA ALA A 46 22.50 2.47 -8.19
C ALA A 46 22.96 1.79 -6.89
N SER A 47 22.10 0.96 -6.32
CA SER A 47 22.47 0.14 -5.16
C SER A 47 23.52 -0.92 -5.54
N SER A 48 24.35 -1.30 -4.57
CA SER A 48 25.40 -2.30 -4.69
C SER A 48 25.34 -3.29 -3.53
N PRO A 49 26.10 -4.41 -3.56
CA PRO A 49 26.11 -5.38 -2.46
C PRO A 49 26.51 -4.81 -1.10
N ASP A 50 27.27 -3.71 -1.05
CA ASP A 50 27.76 -3.10 0.18
C ASP A 50 26.96 -1.86 0.59
N THR A 51 26.17 -1.29 -0.33
CA THR A 51 25.43 -0.04 -0.11
C THR A 51 24.08 -0.05 -0.77
N LEU A 52 23.03 0.12 0.02
CA LEU A 52 21.69 0.37 -0.47
C LEU A 52 21.45 1.88 -0.56
N TYR A 53 21.13 2.34 -1.75
CA TYR A 53 20.62 3.70 -1.94
C TYR A 53 19.10 3.72 -1.86
N ILE A 54 18.57 4.73 -1.21
CA ILE A 54 17.11 4.94 -1.08
C ILE A 54 16.75 6.37 -1.47
N SER A 55 15.53 6.53 -1.95
CA SER A 55 15.04 7.77 -2.54
C SER A 55 14.57 8.83 -1.53
N VAL A 56 14.88 8.68 -0.23
CA VAL A 56 14.47 9.63 0.82
C VAL A 56 15.62 10.54 1.19
N PRO A 57 15.45 11.87 1.08
CA PRO A 57 16.42 12.82 1.58
C PRO A 57 16.48 12.79 3.11
N ALA A 58 17.65 13.10 3.65
CA ALA A 58 17.91 13.22 5.09
C ALA A 58 17.67 11.95 5.94
N ILE A 59 17.72 10.76 5.35
CA ILE A 59 17.52 9.50 6.08
C ILE A 59 18.52 9.34 7.22
N GLY A 60 19.75 9.74 7.04
CA GLY A 60 20.78 9.68 8.08
C GLY A 60 20.50 10.59 9.28
N GLN A 61 19.66 11.60 9.13
CA GLN A 61 19.22 12.48 10.21
C GLN A 61 17.95 12.00 10.88
N SER A 62 17.11 11.27 10.14
CA SER A 62 15.81 10.76 10.61
C SER A 62 15.93 9.46 11.39
N LEU A 63 17.00 8.68 11.19
CA LEU A 63 17.18 7.38 11.84
C LEU A 63 18.07 7.49 13.10
N SER A 64 17.55 7.03 14.22
CA SER A 64 18.28 6.86 15.47
C SER A 64 18.85 5.43 15.58
N HIS A 65 19.75 5.24 16.57
CA HIS A 65 20.25 3.90 16.91
C HIS A 65 19.10 2.95 17.29
N ALA A 66 19.20 1.70 16.87
CA ALA A 66 18.19 0.64 17.07
C ALA A 66 16.86 0.87 16.31
N GLN A 67 16.81 1.85 15.38
CA GLN A 67 15.64 2.04 14.54
C GLN A 67 15.47 0.89 13.55
N ARG A 68 14.25 0.37 13.44
CA ARG A 68 13.91 -0.69 12.49
C ARG A 68 13.75 -0.11 11.08
N ILE A 69 14.24 -0.84 10.11
CA ILE A 69 14.11 -0.55 8.67
C ILE A 69 13.56 -1.81 8.03
N LEU A 70 12.37 -1.73 7.48
CA LEU A 70 11.71 -2.84 6.81
C LEU A 70 11.82 -2.67 5.30
N ILE A 71 12.19 -3.74 4.59
CA ILE A 71 12.34 -3.72 3.13
C ILE A 71 11.52 -4.87 2.54
N ASP A 72 10.97 -4.66 1.33
CA ASP A 72 10.14 -5.62 0.60
C ASP A 72 8.94 -6.09 1.45
N ASP A 73 8.10 -5.13 1.81
CA ASP A 73 6.90 -5.33 2.63
C ASP A 73 7.17 -6.03 3.98
N GLY A 74 8.38 -5.83 4.51
CA GLY A 74 8.81 -6.40 5.79
C GLY A 74 9.41 -7.80 5.68
N ALA A 75 9.59 -8.35 4.48
CA ALA A 75 10.30 -9.62 4.27
C ALA A 75 11.76 -9.57 4.73
N ILE A 76 12.37 -8.37 4.70
CA ILE A 76 13.72 -8.11 5.19
C ILE A 76 13.65 -7.05 6.29
N GLU A 77 14.32 -7.31 7.40
CA GLU A 77 14.39 -6.38 8.52
C GLU A 77 15.86 -6.04 8.83
N LEU A 78 16.13 -4.74 8.91
CA LEU A 78 17.41 -4.18 9.31
C LEU A 78 17.23 -3.33 10.58
N GLU A 79 18.32 -3.16 11.33
CA GLU A 79 18.39 -2.30 12.51
C GLU A 79 19.53 -1.30 12.35
N ALA A 80 19.24 -0.02 12.47
CA ALA A 80 20.25 1.04 12.44
C ALA A 80 21.23 0.92 13.59
N THR A 81 22.54 0.92 13.32
CA THR A 81 23.59 0.74 14.32
C THR A 81 24.49 1.95 14.51
N ALA A 82 24.73 2.72 13.47
CA ALA A 82 25.57 3.91 13.54
C ALA A 82 25.22 4.92 12.43
N PRO A 83 25.29 6.23 12.71
CA PRO A 83 25.08 7.25 11.69
C PRO A 83 26.29 7.26 10.71
N LEU A 84 26.01 7.61 9.46
CA LEU A 84 26.98 7.87 8.41
C LEU A 84 26.69 9.24 7.76
N THR A 85 27.68 9.80 7.09
CA THR A 85 27.44 10.99 6.27
C THR A 85 26.49 10.64 5.12
N GLY A 86 25.27 11.24 5.13
CA GLY A 86 24.23 10.98 4.13
C GLY A 86 23.61 9.59 4.27
N GLY A 87 23.56 9.02 5.49
CA GLY A 87 22.97 7.70 5.66
C GLY A 87 23.12 7.10 7.04
N VAL A 88 22.95 5.79 7.12
CA VAL A 88 23.07 5.01 8.33
C VAL A 88 23.69 3.63 8.04
N ARG A 89 24.50 3.15 8.95
CA ARG A 89 24.94 1.76 8.95
C ARG A 89 23.87 0.90 9.64
N ALA A 90 23.51 -0.22 9.01
CA ALA A 90 22.48 -1.09 9.56
C ALA A 90 22.96 -2.55 9.63
N ARG A 91 22.45 -3.27 10.61
CA ARG A 91 22.64 -4.71 10.77
C ARG A 91 21.41 -5.44 10.25
N VAL A 92 21.60 -6.52 9.52
CA VAL A 92 20.53 -7.41 9.07
C VAL A 92 20.00 -8.22 10.24
N ILE A 93 18.73 -8.08 10.57
CA ILE A 93 18.03 -8.86 11.61
C ILE A 93 17.35 -10.07 10.97
N HIS A 94 16.50 -9.82 9.97
CA HIS A 94 15.93 -10.86 9.12
C HIS A 94 16.43 -10.66 7.69
N GLY A 95 17.09 -11.64 7.16
CA GLY A 95 17.68 -11.61 5.84
C GLY A 95 16.76 -12.21 4.78
N GLY A 96 17.19 -12.09 3.53
CA GLY A 96 16.48 -12.61 2.36
C GLY A 96 17.20 -12.25 1.07
N THR A 97 16.56 -12.55 -0.05
CA THR A 97 17.02 -12.10 -1.37
C THR A 97 16.36 -10.77 -1.68
N LEU A 98 17.17 -9.73 -1.85
CA LEU A 98 16.73 -8.38 -2.17
C LEU A 98 16.91 -8.08 -3.64
N GLY A 99 15.81 -7.81 -4.34
CA GLY A 99 15.82 -7.32 -5.72
C GLY A 99 15.83 -5.78 -5.79
N SER A 100 15.81 -5.26 -7.01
CA SER A 100 15.79 -3.81 -7.30
C SER A 100 14.46 -3.17 -6.89
N ARG A 101 14.51 -1.90 -6.48
CA ARG A 101 13.36 -1.00 -6.27
C ARG A 101 12.30 -1.53 -5.28
N LYS A 102 12.76 -2.18 -4.22
CA LYS A 102 11.87 -2.70 -3.18
C LYS A 102 11.42 -1.61 -2.21
N THR A 103 10.21 -1.74 -1.69
CA THR A 103 9.63 -0.84 -0.68
C THR A 103 10.52 -0.74 0.55
N VAL A 104 10.57 0.45 1.16
CA VAL A 104 11.25 0.70 2.43
C VAL A 104 10.27 1.36 3.38
N ALA A 105 10.00 0.74 4.51
CA ALA A 105 9.23 1.33 5.59
C ALA A 105 10.11 1.57 6.82
N LEU A 106 9.87 2.70 7.47
CA LEU A 106 10.61 3.17 8.65
C LEU A 106 9.62 3.38 9.80
N PRO A 107 9.19 2.32 10.49
CA PRO A 107 8.17 2.40 11.53
C PRO A 107 8.55 3.37 12.65
N GLY A 108 7.66 4.34 12.95
CA GLY A 108 7.88 5.32 14.01
C GLY A 108 8.89 6.42 13.69
N VAL A 109 9.37 6.52 12.45
CA VAL A 109 10.27 7.59 11.99
C VAL A 109 9.47 8.70 11.33
N GLU A 110 9.65 9.92 11.79
CA GLU A 110 9.16 11.11 11.10
C GLU A 110 10.06 11.41 9.92
N LEU A 111 9.55 11.18 8.71
CA LEU A 111 10.25 11.52 7.48
C LEU A 111 10.09 13.01 7.16
N PRO A 112 11.04 13.61 6.43
CA PRO A 112 10.85 14.94 5.86
C PRO A 112 9.55 15.00 5.06
N PRO A 113 8.93 16.17 4.91
CA PRO A 113 7.70 16.32 4.14
C PRO A 113 7.88 15.77 2.72
N LEU A 114 7.26 14.64 2.44
CA LEU A 114 7.19 14.10 1.08
C LEU A 114 6.09 14.85 0.30
N PRO A 115 6.26 15.03 -1.03
CA PRO A 115 5.24 15.71 -1.82
C PRO A 115 3.90 14.96 -1.73
N ALA A 116 2.80 15.70 -1.63
CA ALA A 116 1.45 15.11 -1.67
C ALA A 116 1.21 14.39 -3.01
N VAL A 117 1.72 14.96 -4.10
CA VAL A 117 1.59 14.42 -5.46
C VAL A 117 2.94 14.46 -6.14
N THR A 118 3.46 13.31 -6.53
CA THR A 118 4.73 13.18 -7.25
C THR A 118 4.59 13.61 -8.72
N ALA A 119 5.69 13.74 -9.45
CA ALA A 119 5.64 14.00 -10.89
C ALA A 119 4.95 12.86 -11.66
N ALA A 120 5.22 11.60 -11.30
CA ALA A 120 4.56 10.44 -11.90
C ALA A 120 3.06 10.41 -11.62
N ASP A 121 2.63 10.81 -10.42
CA ASP A 121 1.20 10.90 -10.10
C ASP A 121 0.50 11.97 -10.94
N ARG A 122 1.15 13.11 -11.17
CA ARG A 122 0.60 14.17 -12.05
C ARG A 122 0.38 13.67 -13.47
N GLU A 123 1.31 12.92 -14.01
CA GLU A 123 1.19 12.31 -15.34
C GLU A 123 0.04 11.28 -15.37
N ALA A 124 -0.05 10.41 -14.36
CA ALA A 124 -1.10 9.43 -14.25
C ALA A 124 -2.49 10.08 -14.09
N ILE A 125 -2.62 11.13 -13.28
CA ILE A 125 -3.85 11.88 -13.07
C ILE A 125 -4.25 12.61 -14.36
N ALA A 126 -3.31 13.25 -15.06
CA ALA A 126 -3.59 13.90 -16.34
C ALA A 126 -4.12 12.90 -17.39
N LEU A 127 -3.50 11.70 -17.46
CA LEU A 127 -3.99 10.63 -18.33
C LEU A 127 -5.38 10.13 -17.90
N ALA A 128 -5.64 10.00 -16.59
CA ALA A 128 -6.94 9.62 -16.07
C ALA A 128 -8.04 10.60 -16.49
N VAL A 129 -7.76 11.90 -16.43
CA VAL A 129 -8.68 12.96 -16.88
C VAL A 129 -8.92 12.88 -18.39
N GLU A 130 -7.86 12.77 -19.20
CA GLU A 130 -7.95 12.64 -20.66
C GLU A 130 -8.79 11.41 -21.08
N MET A 131 -8.55 10.27 -20.43
CA MET A 131 -9.23 9.01 -20.73
C MET A 131 -10.60 8.88 -20.08
N LYS A 132 -11.03 9.85 -19.28
CA LYS A 132 -12.29 9.82 -18.53
C LYS A 132 -12.43 8.54 -17.72
N ILE A 133 -11.44 8.26 -16.91
CA ILE A 133 -11.42 7.14 -15.96
C ILE A 133 -12.51 7.36 -14.89
N ASP A 134 -12.98 6.30 -14.26
CA ASP A 134 -14.07 6.39 -13.29
C ASP A 134 -13.56 6.70 -11.88
N ILE A 135 -12.42 6.14 -11.50
CA ILE A 135 -11.86 6.25 -10.14
C ILE A 135 -10.35 6.51 -10.20
N VAL A 136 -9.87 7.45 -9.40
CA VAL A 136 -8.46 7.61 -9.06
C VAL A 136 -8.28 7.24 -7.59
N ALA A 137 -7.47 6.21 -7.30
CA ALA A 137 -7.03 5.85 -5.96
C ALA A 137 -5.66 6.48 -5.69
N HIS A 138 -5.60 7.41 -4.72
CA HIS A 138 -4.37 8.12 -4.41
C HIS A 138 -3.60 7.46 -3.28
N SER A 139 -2.37 7.02 -3.58
CA SER A 139 -1.50 6.32 -2.65
C SER A 139 -0.84 7.22 -1.63
N PHE A 140 -0.55 6.67 -0.46
CA PHE A 140 0.17 7.30 0.65
C PHE A 140 -0.44 8.63 1.12
N VAL A 141 -1.77 8.72 1.11
CA VAL A 141 -2.49 9.84 1.74
C VAL A 141 -2.15 9.87 3.23
N ARG A 142 -1.86 11.07 3.75
CA ARG A 142 -1.52 11.31 5.15
C ARG A 142 -2.52 12.26 5.81
N THR A 143 -3.03 13.21 5.04
CA THR A 143 -3.93 14.28 5.50
C THR A 143 -4.99 14.61 4.45
N ALA A 144 -6.01 15.36 4.84
CA ALA A 144 -6.99 15.92 3.91
C ALA A 144 -6.35 16.77 2.82
N ALA A 145 -5.28 17.52 3.12
CA ALA A 145 -4.58 18.34 2.15
C ALA A 145 -3.94 17.53 1.01
N ASP A 146 -3.51 16.29 1.26
CA ASP A 146 -3.01 15.40 0.20
C ASP A 146 -4.14 15.05 -0.79
N VAL A 147 -5.34 14.78 -0.28
CA VAL A 147 -6.53 14.50 -1.12
C VAL A 147 -6.94 15.74 -1.91
N GLU A 148 -6.97 16.90 -1.27
CA GLU A 148 -7.32 18.17 -1.92
C GLU A 148 -6.32 18.54 -3.03
N ALA A 149 -5.02 18.25 -2.85
CA ALA A 149 -4.01 18.46 -3.87
C ALA A 149 -4.29 17.65 -5.15
N VAL A 150 -4.80 16.43 -5.02
CA VAL A 150 -5.24 15.61 -6.16
C VAL A 150 -6.55 16.14 -6.74
N ARG A 151 -7.50 16.54 -5.89
CA ARG A 151 -8.78 17.11 -6.33
C ARG A 151 -8.58 18.32 -7.25
N VAL A 152 -7.62 19.19 -6.93
CA VAL A 152 -7.26 20.34 -7.79
C VAL A 152 -6.79 19.89 -9.18
N LEU A 153 -6.06 18.78 -9.28
CA LEU A 153 -5.58 18.25 -10.57
C LEU A 153 -6.69 17.57 -11.37
N LEU A 154 -7.67 16.98 -10.71
CA LEU A 154 -8.84 16.39 -11.37
C LEU A 154 -9.79 17.46 -11.93
N GLY A 155 -9.80 18.67 -11.34
CA GLY A 155 -10.69 19.77 -11.76
C GLY A 155 -12.17 19.40 -11.67
N ASP A 156 -12.99 19.93 -12.57
CA ASP A 156 -14.45 19.72 -12.63
C ASP A 156 -14.79 18.42 -13.39
N THR A 157 -14.20 17.30 -13.01
CA THR A 157 -14.51 15.99 -13.59
C THR A 157 -15.40 15.18 -12.65
N ASP A 158 -16.11 14.18 -13.20
CA ASP A 158 -16.90 13.22 -12.43
C ASP A 158 -16.05 12.06 -11.85
N ILE A 159 -14.73 12.15 -11.98
CA ILE A 159 -13.80 11.12 -11.48
C ILE A 159 -13.86 11.05 -9.96
N GLN A 160 -14.18 9.89 -9.43
CA GLN A 160 -14.18 9.67 -7.98
C GLN A 160 -12.75 9.56 -7.45
N LEU A 161 -12.47 10.26 -6.36
CA LEU A 161 -11.16 10.24 -5.70
C LEU A 161 -11.22 9.40 -4.43
N TYR A 162 -10.54 8.25 -4.47
CA TYR A 162 -10.38 7.36 -3.32
C TYR A 162 -9.05 7.62 -2.62
N ALA A 163 -9.11 7.85 -1.31
CA ALA A 163 -7.91 7.98 -0.49
C ALA A 163 -7.43 6.60 -0.02
N LYS A 164 -6.17 6.26 -0.31
CA LYS A 164 -5.57 5.01 0.16
C LYS A 164 -5.05 5.20 1.59
N ILE A 165 -5.55 4.36 2.49
CA ILE A 165 -5.19 4.35 3.91
C ILE A 165 -4.08 3.31 4.11
N GLU A 166 -2.84 3.79 4.14
CA GLU A 166 -1.61 3.00 4.08
C GLU A 166 -0.61 3.37 5.19
N THR A 167 -0.89 4.45 5.92
CA THR A 167 0.06 4.98 6.90
C THR A 167 -0.59 5.19 8.26
N ARG A 168 0.22 5.21 9.31
CA ARG A 168 -0.25 5.58 10.64
C ARG A 168 -0.85 6.99 10.65
N MET A 169 -0.21 7.92 9.94
CA MET A 169 -0.69 9.30 9.85
C MET A 169 -2.07 9.40 9.20
N ALA A 170 -2.37 8.58 8.18
CA ALA A 170 -3.71 8.51 7.59
C ALA A 170 -4.76 8.05 8.60
N LEU A 171 -4.43 7.06 9.44
CA LEU A 171 -5.33 6.60 10.51
C LEU A 171 -5.56 7.69 11.56
N ASP A 172 -4.53 8.45 11.92
CA ASP A 172 -4.63 9.53 12.91
C ASP A 172 -5.46 10.72 12.37
N ASN A 173 -5.47 10.95 11.04
CA ASN A 173 -6.23 12.00 10.35
C ASN A 173 -7.50 11.50 9.63
N LEU A 174 -7.97 10.29 9.94
CA LEU A 174 -8.96 9.57 9.16
C LEU A 174 -10.25 10.35 8.92
N GLU A 175 -10.80 10.99 9.94
CA GLU A 175 -12.07 11.74 9.83
C GLU A 175 -11.96 12.92 8.86
N SER A 176 -10.83 13.64 8.87
CA SER A 176 -10.59 14.75 7.95
C SER A 176 -10.39 14.27 6.51
N ILE A 177 -9.76 13.11 6.31
CA ILE A 177 -9.59 12.48 5.00
C ILE A 177 -10.95 12.03 4.45
N ILE A 178 -11.78 11.37 5.26
CA ILE A 178 -13.13 10.93 4.88
C ILE A 178 -13.99 12.11 4.42
N ALA A 179 -13.86 13.26 5.07
CA ALA A 179 -14.67 14.45 4.73
C ALA A 179 -14.43 14.94 3.30
N VAL A 180 -13.22 14.77 2.73
CA VAL A 180 -12.83 15.32 1.44
C VAL A 180 -12.68 14.28 0.32
N ALA A 181 -12.56 13.00 0.67
CA ALA A 181 -12.50 11.89 -0.29
C ALA A 181 -13.89 11.45 -0.74
N ASP A 182 -14.01 10.86 -1.94
CA ASP A 182 -15.26 10.24 -2.41
C ASP A 182 -15.39 8.79 -1.93
N GLY A 183 -14.30 8.13 -1.66
CA GLY A 183 -14.21 6.79 -1.09
C GLY A 183 -12.85 6.52 -0.46
N LEU A 184 -12.71 5.38 0.18
CA LEU A 184 -11.47 4.96 0.82
C LEU A 184 -11.01 3.62 0.29
N LEU A 185 -9.69 3.40 0.29
CA LEU A 185 -9.08 2.11 -0.01
C LEU A 185 -8.13 1.74 1.13
N VAL A 186 -8.44 0.66 1.84
CA VAL A 186 -7.55 0.09 2.86
C VAL A 186 -6.56 -0.83 2.17
N ALA A 187 -5.30 -0.38 2.01
CA ALA A 187 -4.23 -1.17 1.40
C ALA A 187 -3.40 -1.82 2.51
N ARG A 188 -3.77 -3.05 2.87
CA ARG A 188 -3.28 -3.74 4.07
C ARG A 188 -1.79 -4.10 4.00
N GLY A 189 -1.24 -4.27 2.80
CA GLY A 189 0.19 -4.51 2.60
C GLY A 189 1.04 -3.38 3.16
N ASP A 190 0.87 -2.18 2.61
CA ASP A 190 1.60 -0.99 3.02
C ASP A 190 1.23 -0.55 4.44
N LEU A 191 -0.05 -0.65 4.82
CA LEU A 191 -0.48 -0.36 6.18
C LEU A 191 0.23 -1.27 7.20
N GLY A 192 0.42 -2.56 6.87
CA GLY A 192 1.09 -3.54 7.72
C GLY A 192 2.58 -3.29 7.93
N THR A 193 3.21 -2.47 7.10
CA THR A 193 4.58 -2.00 7.34
C THR A 193 4.63 -0.76 8.22
N ASN A 194 3.51 -0.05 8.36
CA ASN A 194 3.39 1.19 9.14
C ASN A 194 2.80 1.00 10.54
N ILE A 195 2.01 -0.06 10.75
CA ILE A 195 1.45 -0.44 12.06
C ILE A 195 1.74 -1.92 12.33
N SER A 196 1.47 -2.40 13.54
CA SER A 196 1.64 -3.82 13.83
C SER A 196 0.61 -4.65 13.05
N LEU A 197 0.98 -5.85 12.58
CA LEU A 197 0.08 -6.75 11.88
C LEU A 197 -1.18 -7.07 12.70
N ALA A 198 -1.03 -7.18 14.02
CA ALA A 198 -2.15 -7.41 14.93
C ALA A 198 -3.16 -6.25 15.01
N ALA A 199 -2.75 -5.04 14.60
CA ALA A 199 -3.61 -3.86 14.60
C ALA A 199 -4.37 -3.66 13.26
N ILE A 200 -4.02 -4.41 12.20
CA ILE A 200 -4.67 -4.27 10.89
C ILE A 200 -6.18 -4.53 10.94
N PRO A 201 -6.68 -5.61 11.56
CA PRO A 201 -8.12 -5.86 11.59
C PRO A 201 -8.91 -4.74 12.28
N GLU A 202 -8.39 -4.20 13.39
CA GLU A 202 -9.02 -3.06 14.08
C GLU A 202 -8.99 -1.79 13.22
N ALA A 203 -7.86 -1.51 12.56
CA ALA A 203 -7.73 -0.37 11.67
C ALA A 203 -8.70 -0.47 10.48
N GLN A 204 -8.82 -1.63 9.83
CA GLN A 204 -9.76 -1.89 8.75
C GLN A 204 -11.20 -1.67 9.22
N TYR A 205 -11.60 -2.28 10.33
CA TYR A 205 -12.92 -2.09 10.91
C TYR A 205 -13.22 -0.62 11.22
N ARG A 206 -12.27 0.11 11.82
CA ARG A 206 -12.41 1.53 12.13
C ARG A 206 -12.63 2.37 10.87
N VAL A 207 -11.84 2.12 9.80
CA VAL A 207 -11.99 2.80 8.51
C VAL A 207 -13.38 2.51 7.93
N ALA A 208 -13.78 1.24 7.84
CA ALA A 208 -15.06 0.83 7.29
C ALA A 208 -16.23 1.46 8.06
N ARG A 209 -16.21 1.43 9.39
CA ARG A 209 -17.25 1.99 10.25
C ARG A 209 -17.39 3.51 10.10
N LEU A 210 -16.28 4.25 10.08
CA LEU A 210 -16.32 5.70 9.95
C LEU A 210 -16.75 6.13 8.54
N ALA A 211 -16.27 5.44 7.51
CA ALA A 211 -16.69 5.66 6.13
C ALA A 211 -18.19 5.38 5.94
N TRP A 212 -18.69 4.27 6.50
CA TRP A 212 -20.12 3.96 6.49
C TRP A 212 -20.97 5.05 7.11
N ASN A 213 -20.57 5.57 8.26
CA ASN A 213 -21.26 6.67 8.91
C ASN A 213 -21.28 7.95 8.06
N ALA A 214 -20.23 8.17 7.27
CA ALA A 214 -20.12 9.28 6.32
C ALA A 214 -20.75 8.97 4.94
N ARG A 215 -21.31 7.77 4.74
CA ARG A 215 -21.85 7.28 3.45
C ARG A 215 -20.80 7.30 2.33
N LYS A 216 -19.57 6.92 2.66
CA LYS A 216 -18.46 6.81 1.72
C LYS A 216 -18.15 5.34 1.48
N PRO A 217 -17.99 4.90 0.23
CA PRO A 217 -17.62 3.53 -0.09
C PRO A 217 -16.21 3.18 0.39
N VAL A 218 -16.01 1.93 0.75
CA VAL A 218 -14.71 1.38 1.16
C VAL A 218 -14.32 0.23 0.26
N MET A 219 -13.09 0.25 -0.16
CA MET A 219 -12.41 -0.84 -0.86
C MET A 219 -11.37 -1.46 0.07
N VAL A 220 -11.32 -2.78 0.15
CA VAL A 220 -10.30 -3.53 0.90
C VAL A 220 -9.39 -4.25 -0.08
N SER A 221 -8.07 -4.11 0.07
CA SER A 221 -7.09 -4.62 -0.87
C SER A 221 -5.89 -5.26 -0.19
N THR A 222 -5.13 -5.94 -1.02
CA THR A 222 -3.87 -6.64 -0.71
C THR A 222 -4.04 -7.83 0.24
N GLN A 223 -3.35 -8.91 -0.10
CA GLN A 223 -3.36 -10.16 0.66
C GLN A 223 -4.80 -10.69 0.92
N ILE A 224 -5.65 -10.62 -0.09
CA ILE A 224 -7.04 -11.11 -0.02
C ILE A 224 -7.08 -12.63 -0.21
N LEU A 225 -6.62 -13.10 -1.37
CA LEU A 225 -6.51 -14.51 -1.74
C LEU A 225 -5.07 -14.83 -2.19
N ASN A 226 -4.10 -14.33 -1.47
CA ASN A 226 -2.68 -14.31 -1.87
C ASN A 226 -2.13 -15.72 -2.16
N SER A 227 -2.61 -16.75 -1.47
CA SER A 227 -2.22 -18.14 -1.76
C SER A 227 -2.60 -18.57 -3.19
N MET A 228 -3.65 -17.96 -3.76
CA MET A 228 -4.10 -18.25 -5.13
C MET A 228 -3.21 -17.61 -6.22
N GLU A 229 -2.16 -16.89 -5.88
CA GLU A 229 -1.12 -16.55 -6.88
C GLU A 229 -0.51 -17.81 -7.49
N THR A 230 -0.39 -18.89 -6.71
CA THR A 230 0.24 -20.17 -7.14
C THR A 230 -0.63 -21.41 -6.86
N ALA A 231 -1.63 -21.31 -5.99
CA ALA A 231 -2.54 -22.39 -5.65
C ALA A 231 -3.91 -22.20 -6.30
N LEU A 232 -4.53 -23.28 -6.76
CA LEU A 232 -5.88 -23.24 -7.36
C LEU A 232 -6.97 -22.88 -6.35
N THR A 233 -6.75 -23.16 -5.06
CA THR A 233 -7.74 -22.97 -3.99
C THR A 233 -7.16 -22.11 -2.87
N PRO A 234 -7.96 -21.20 -2.29
CA PRO A 234 -7.52 -20.37 -1.17
C PRO A 234 -7.42 -21.16 0.13
N THR A 235 -6.80 -20.56 1.12
CA THR A 235 -6.85 -21.02 2.49
C THR A 235 -8.19 -20.69 3.14
N ARG A 236 -8.54 -21.40 4.23
CA ARG A 236 -9.74 -21.06 5.03
C ARG A 236 -9.65 -19.69 5.68
N ALA A 237 -8.45 -19.25 6.03
CA ALA A 237 -8.22 -17.93 6.61
C ALA A 237 -8.55 -16.82 5.62
N GLU A 238 -8.14 -16.95 4.35
CA GLU A 238 -8.46 -16.01 3.29
C GLU A 238 -9.96 -15.94 3.01
N MET A 239 -10.65 -17.07 2.98
CA MET A 239 -12.12 -17.09 2.85
C MET A 239 -12.81 -16.37 4.00
N SER A 240 -12.32 -16.54 5.23
CA SER A 240 -12.85 -15.83 6.40
C SER A 240 -12.55 -14.34 6.33
N ASP A 241 -11.42 -13.94 5.77
CA ASP A 241 -11.02 -12.55 5.60
C ASP A 241 -11.92 -11.82 4.58
N VAL A 242 -12.20 -12.43 3.42
CA VAL A 242 -13.18 -11.89 2.46
C VAL A 242 -14.55 -11.72 3.12
N ALA A 243 -15.03 -12.75 3.84
CA ALA A 243 -16.30 -12.67 4.54
C ALA A 243 -16.33 -11.55 5.59
N LEU A 244 -15.24 -11.40 6.35
CA LEU A 244 -15.10 -10.31 7.33
C LEU A 244 -15.19 -8.95 6.68
N ALA A 245 -14.48 -8.72 5.58
CA ALA A 245 -14.54 -7.44 4.86
C ALA A 245 -15.97 -7.10 4.41
N VAL A 246 -16.74 -8.09 3.93
CA VAL A 246 -18.15 -7.91 3.58
C VAL A 246 -19.00 -7.58 4.81
N MET A 247 -18.79 -8.27 5.93
CA MET A 247 -19.51 -8.01 7.19
C MET A 247 -19.19 -6.62 7.75
N GLU A 248 -18.01 -6.11 7.51
CA GLU A 248 -17.57 -4.75 7.83
C GLU A 248 -18.08 -3.71 6.82
N ARG A 249 -18.88 -4.14 5.82
CA ARG A 249 -19.53 -3.28 4.82
C ARG A 249 -18.57 -2.67 3.80
N ALA A 250 -17.49 -3.37 3.46
CA ALA A 250 -16.71 -3.03 2.29
C ALA A 250 -17.56 -3.22 1.02
N GLU A 251 -17.66 -2.20 0.19
CA GLU A 251 -18.36 -2.25 -1.11
C GLU A 251 -17.53 -2.96 -2.17
N TRP A 252 -16.21 -2.97 -2.02
CA TRP A 252 -15.29 -3.51 -3.00
C TRP A 252 -14.21 -4.38 -2.35
N ILE A 253 -13.90 -5.47 -3.02
CA ILE A 253 -12.71 -6.28 -2.76
C ILE A 253 -11.79 -6.12 -3.95
N LEU A 254 -10.55 -5.65 -3.74
CA LEU A 254 -9.55 -5.45 -4.77
C LEU A 254 -8.50 -6.57 -4.71
N LEU A 255 -8.52 -7.46 -5.70
CA LEU A 255 -7.48 -8.45 -5.93
C LEU A 255 -6.28 -7.79 -6.62
N CYS A 256 -5.08 -8.12 -6.19
CA CYS A 256 -3.82 -7.52 -6.67
C CYS A 256 -2.97 -8.55 -7.43
N GLY A 257 -1.97 -9.13 -6.78
CA GLY A 257 -1.09 -10.13 -7.36
C GLY A 257 -1.83 -11.34 -7.91
N GLU A 258 -2.89 -11.73 -7.25
CA GLU A 258 -3.76 -12.86 -7.57
C GLU A 258 -4.30 -12.82 -9.01
N THR A 259 -4.64 -11.60 -9.48
CA THR A 259 -5.15 -11.41 -10.83
C THR A 259 -4.15 -10.80 -11.80
N ALA A 260 -3.12 -10.10 -11.30
CA ALA A 260 -2.12 -9.43 -12.14
C ALA A 260 -1.00 -10.36 -12.61
N ARG A 261 -0.59 -11.32 -11.78
CA ARG A 261 0.53 -12.24 -12.04
C ARG A 261 0.26 -13.68 -11.61
N GLY A 262 -0.87 -13.93 -10.92
CA GLY A 262 -1.25 -15.26 -10.45
C GLY A 262 -1.53 -16.23 -11.60
N GLU A 263 -1.40 -17.51 -11.33
CA GLU A 263 -1.66 -18.59 -12.29
C GLU A 263 -3.17 -18.82 -12.52
N TRP A 264 -4.02 -18.38 -11.60
CA TRP A 264 -5.46 -18.70 -11.53
C TRP A 264 -6.35 -17.44 -11.43
N PRO A 265 -6.20 -16.42 -12.29
CA PRO A 265 -6.90 -15.13 -12.13
C PRO A 265 -8.43 -15.23 -12.23
N ARG A 266 -8.95 -16.13 -13.07
CA ARG A 266 -10.41 -16.31 -13.24
C ARG A 266 -11.03 -17.02 -12.03
N GLU A 267 -10.37 -18.06 -11.57
CA GLU A 267 -10.76 -18.85 -10.42
C GLU A 267 -10.73 -17.99 -9.15
N CYS A 268 -9.73 -17.13 -9.04
CA CYS A 268 -9.59 -16.19 -7.95
C CYS A 268 -10.79 -15.23 -7.87
N VAL A 269 -11.21 -14.66 -9.00
CA VAL A 269 -12.41 -13.82 -9.06
C VAL A 269 -13.67 -14.62 -8.73
N ALA A 270 -13.82 -15.84 -9.26
CA ALA A 270 -14.97 -16.69 -9.00
C ALA A 270 -15.09 -17.02 -7.50
N VAL A 271 -13.99 -17.41 -6.86
CA VAL A 271 -13.93 -17.71 -5.42
C VAL A 271 -14.26 -16.47 -4.58
N ALA A 272 -13.72 -15.30 -4.95
CA ALA A 272 -14.03 -14.05 -4.26
C ALA A 272 -15.54 -13.72 -4.34
N CYS A 273 -16.15 -13.87 -5.53
CA CYS A 273 -17.58 -13.66 -5.72
C CYS A 273 -18.41 -14.63 -4.86
N GLU A 274 -18.07 -15.92 -4.86
CA GLU A 274 -18.75 -16.93 -4.03
C GLU A 274 -18.68 -16.58 -2.54
N ALA A 275 -17.50 -16.17 -2.04
CA ALA A 275 -17.33 -15.75 -0.65
C ALA A 275 -18.17 -14.53 -0.30
N ILE A 276 -18.21 -13.53 -1.20
CA ILE A 276 -19.00 -12.31 -1.03
C ILE A 276 -20.51 -12.62 -0.99
N GLU A 277 -21.01 -13.46 -1.89
CA GLU A 277 -22.43 -13.86 -1.92
C GLU A 277 -22.84 -14.57 -0.64
N ASN A 278 -22.06 -15.57 -0.21
CA ASN A 278 -22.32 -16.28 1.04
C ASN A 278 -22.27 -15.38 2.28
N ALA A 279 -21.34 -14.40 2.31
CA ALA A 279 -21.25 -13.47 3.42
C ALA A 279 -22.42 -12.48 3.47
N LYS A 280 -22.92 -12.01 2.32
CA LYS A 280 -24.09 -11.12 2.24
C LYS A 280 -25.34 -11.74 2.86
N ASP A 281 -25.57 -13.03 2.62
CA ASP A 281 -26.71 -13.75 3.18
C ASP A 281 -26.65 -13.87 4.71
N SER A 282 -25.46 -13.75 5.28
CA SER A 282 -25.22 -13.80 6.73
C SER A 282 -25.33 -12.43 7.43
N MET A 283 -25.43 -11.32 6.69
CA MET A 283 -25.45 -9.95 7.24
C MET A 283 -26.56 -9.61 8.26
N PRO A 284 -27.73 -10.25 8.26
CA PRO A 284 -28.76 -9.97 9.29
C PRO A 284 -28.30 -10.21 10.73
N TYR A 285 -27.20 -10.94 10.92
CA TYR A 285 -26.70 -11.33 12.24
C TYR A 285 -25.63 -10.40 12.82
N VAL A 286 -25.21 -9.36 12.08
CA VAL A 286 -24.10 -8.45 12.47
C VAL A 286 -24.60 -7.06 12.85
N VAL A 287 -25.87 -6.88 13.18
CA VAL A 287 -26.44 -5.59 13.59
C VAL A 287 -26.65 -5.59 15.09
N GLY A 288 -25.71 -4.99 15.81
CA GLY A 288 -25.79 -4.63 17.22
C GLY A 288 -25.02 -3.34 17.45
#